data_e16ba5599cbe6d57298f5f11a0b70f13
#
_entry.id   e16ba5599cbe6d57298f5f11a0b70f13
#
_cell.length_a   1.000
_cell.length_b   1.000
_cell.length_c   1.000
_cell.angle_alpha   90.00
_cell.angle_beta   90.00
_cell.angle_gamma   90.00
#
_symmetry.space_group_name_H-M   'P 1'
#
loop_
_entity.id
_entity.type
_entity.pdbx_description
1 polymer ?
#
loop_
_entity_poly.entity_id
_entity_poly.type
_entity_poly.pdbx_seq_one_letter_code
_entity_poly.pdbx_strand_id
1 'polypeptide(L)'
;LLFCIFATKSKKVTLIKSISGTRGTIGGRPGENLTAIDIVVMTAAFAHWLKQKNDKRKVVIGRDARISGSMVAGLVNNTLLSMGFNVVDLGLSTTPTVEMWVTKENAAGGIVITASHNPREWNALKFLNDQGEFISAKDGETLLDISARPEIIDYANIDQLGKLTQYNEAHFDYHLEAILKHPLVQVDAIRSKKFHIVIDPINSTGAIFVPVLLRALGCTFSLVHGAVHGDFAHNPEPLPEHLTDLCEAVRADKGALGIAVDPDVDRLALIDEHGHLFGEEYTLVAVADYVLSLKKGNTVSNLSSTRALKDITLLHGGQYAASAVGEVNVVEVMKKTKAVIGGEGNGGIIVPDLHFGRDAFIGIALFLSLMATK
;
A
#
# COMPACT_ATOMS: atom_id res chain seq x y z
N LEU A 1 -17.50 51.86 18.26
CA LEU A 1 -17.50 51.08 17.03
C LEU A 1 -16.45 50.00 17.14
N LEU A 2 -16.85 48.79 17.60
CA LEU A 2 -16.04 47.61 17.63
C LEU A 2 -16.09 46.98 16.23
N PHE A 3 -15.02 47.07 15.45
CA PHE A 3 -14.82 46.24 14.24
C PHE A 3 -14.39 44.86 14.67
N CYS A 4 -15.30 43.90 14.73
CA CYS A 4 -14.96 42.47 14.73
C CYS A 4 -14.39 42.12 13.35
N ILE A 5 -13.07 42.07 13.24
CA ILE A 5 -12.37 41.51 12.10
C ILE A 5 -12.59 39.98 12.19
N PHE A 6 -13.59 39.45 11.51
CA PHE A 6 -13.67 38.03 11.22
C PHE A 6 -12.52 37.69 10.28
N ALA A 7 -11.43 37.20 10.83
CA ALA A 7 -10.40 36.56 10.06
C ALA A 7 -11.05 35.31 9.42
N THR A 8 -11.49 35.41 8.17
CA THR A 8 -11.87 34.26 7.35
C THR A 8 -10.61 33.42 7.21
N LYS A 9 -10.52 32.33 8.00
CA LYS A 9 -9.52 31.29 7.73
C LYS A 9 -9.65 30.92 6.24
N SER A 10 -8.65 31.25 5.45
CA SER A 10 -8.53 30.78 4.06
C SER A 10 -8.79 29.28 4.08
N LYS A 11 -9.89 28.83 3.50
CA LYS A 11 -10.22 27.40 3.39
C LYS A 11 -9.18 26.78 2.47
N LYS A 12 -8.33 25.94 3.03
CA LYS A 12 -7.27 25.25 2.29
C LYS A 12 -7.93 24.20 1.39
N VAL A 13 -7.81 24.36 0.08
CA VAL A 13 -8.17 23.32 -0.90
C VAL A 13 -7.21 22.15 -0.68
N THR A 14 -7.75 20.97 -0.44
CA THR A 14 -6.97 19.76 -0.16
C THR A 14 -7.19 18.67 -1.21
N LEU A 15 -8.23 18.78 -2.05
CA LEU A 15 -8.49 17.79 -3.09
C LEU A 15 -7.36 17.80 -4.13
N ILE A 16 -6.70 16.68 -4.24
CA ILE A 16 -5.65 16.42 -5.22
C ILE A 16 -6.15 15.30 -6.13
N LYS A 17 -6.46 15.66 -7.36
CA LYS A 17 -6.72 14.71 -8.45
C LYS A 17 -5.41 14.54 -9.22
N SER A 18 -4.82 13.38 -9.15
CA SER A 18 -3.54 13.08 -9.79
C SER A 18 -3.62 11.78 -10.60
N ILE A 19 -2.60 11.53 -11.38
CA ILE A 19 -2.45 10.29 -12.14
C ILE A 19 -2.42 9.02 -11.26
N SER A 20 -2.05 9.16 -9.98
CA SER A 20 -1.98 8.04 -9.01
C SER A 20 -3.27 7.87 -8.19
N GLY A 21 -4.33 8.65 -8.51
CA GLY A 21 -5.60 8.58 -7.79
C GLY A 21 -6.09 9.94 -7.31
N THR A 22 -7.15 9.91 -6.51
CA THR A 22 -7.78 11.11 -5.94
C THR A 22 -7.71 11.05 -4.44
N ARG A 23 -7.12 12.06 -3.80
CA ARG A 23 -6.98 12.16 -2.34
C ARG A 23 -7.38 13.54 -1.83
N GLY A 24 -7.80 13.61 -0.59
CA GLY A 24 -8.12 14.88 0.08
C GLY A 24 -8.61 14.66 1.50
N THR A 25 -8.78 15.75 2.24
CA THR A 25 -9.45 15.69 3.55
C THR A 25 -10.94 15.42 3.36
N ILE A 26 -11.50 14.57 4.20
CA ILE A 26 -12.90 14.20 4.14
C ILE A 26 -13.78 15.37 4.60
N GLY A 27 -14.88 15.63 3.87
CA GLY A 27 -15.84 16.69 4.15
C GLY A 27 -15.59 17.97 3.35
N GLY A 28 -16.14 19.10 3.78
CA GLY A 28 -15.97 20.38 3.09
C GLY A 28 -16.86 20.54 1.86
N ARG A 29 -16.33 21.07 0.76
CA ARG A 29 -17.06 21.34 -0.48
C ARG A 29 -16.57 20.46 -1.63
N PRO A 30 -17.48 20.04 -2.54
CA PRO A 30 -17.11 19.33 -3.76
C PRO A 30 -16.07 20.12 -4.57
N GLY A 31 -15.03 19.44 -5.05
CA GLY A 31 -13.95 20.07 -5.81
C GLY A 31 -12.87 20.76 -4.97
N GLU A 32 -13.14 21.04 -3.68
CA GLU A 32 -12.14 21.61 -2.74
C GLU A 32 -11.55 20.55 -1.79
N ASN A 33 -12.37 19.56 -1.41
CA ASN A 33 -12.06 18.48 -0.48
C ASN A 33 -12.59 17.16 -1.05
N LEU A 34 -12.23 16.03 -0.45
CA LEU A 34 -12.76 14.73 -0.85
C LEU A 34 -14.15 14.53 -0.25
N THR A 35 -15.18 14.87 -1.01
CA THR A 35 -16.59 14.72 -0.64
C THR A 35 -17.21 13.46 -1.23
N ALA A 36 -18.43 13.13 -0.77
CA ALA A 36 -19.20 12.01 -1.34
C ALA A 36 -19.41 12.14 -2.85
N ILE A 37 -19.60 13.36 -3.36
CA ILE A 37 -19.79 13.62 -4.79
C ILE A 37 -18.49 13.33 -5.56
N ASP A 38 -17.34 13.78 -5.05
CA ASP A 38 -16.05 13.53 -5.67
C ASP A 38 -15.73 12.03 -5.73
N ILE A 39 -16.06 11.29 -4.67
CA ILE A 39 -15.88 9.82 -4.61
C ILE A 39 -16.74 9.14 -5.69
N VAL A 40 -18.02 9.47 -5.79
CA VAL A 40 -18.95 8.90 -6.79
C VAL A 40 -18.48 9.21 -8.21
N VAL A 41 -18.14 10.47 -8.50
CA VAL A 41 -17.70 10.89 -9.83
C VAL A 41 -16.41 10.17 -10.25
N MET A 42 -15.42 10.08 -9.36
CA MET A 42 -14.16 9.42 -9.69
C MET A 42 -14.32 7.91 -9.83
N THR A 43 -15.17 7.29 -9.01
CA THR A 43 -15.48 5.85 -9.13
C THR A 43 -16.24 5.53 -10.43
N ALA A 44 -17.21 6.36 -10.80
CA ALA A 44 -17.95 6.19 -12.06
C ALA A 44 -17.04 6.40 -13.27
N ALA A 45 -16.14 7.39 -13.22
CA ALA A 45 -15.13 7.60 -14.26
C ALA A 45 -14.19 6.40 -14.40
N PHE A 46 -13.72 5.83 -13.28
CA PHE A 46 -12.90 4.62 -13.29
C PHE A 46 -13.64 3.41 -13.89
N ALA A 47 -14.90 3.21 -13.51
CA ALA A 47 -15.72 2.14 -14.09
C ALA A 47 -15.94 2.32 -15.59
N HIS A 48 -16.16 3.56 -16.05
CA HIS A 48 -16.29 3.88 -17.47
C HIS A 48 -14.97 3.59 -18.23
N TRP A 49 -13.84 4.01 -17.67
CA TRP A 49 -12.51 3.72 -18.22
C TRP A 49 -12.25 2.20 -18.30
N LEU A 50 -12.58 1.41 -17.27
CA LEU A 50 -12.44 -0.05 -17.31
C LEU A 50 -13.26 -0.69 -18.44
N LYS A 51 -14.49 -0.21 -18.70
CA LYS A 51 -15.32 -0.67 -19.82
C LYS A 51 -14.68 -0.45 -21.19
N GLN A 52 -13.85 0.57 -21.31
CA GLN A 52 -13.11 0.87 -22.55
C GLN A 52 -11.85 0.00 -22.71
N LYS A 53 -11.29 -0.51 -21.60
CA LYS A 53 -10.03 -1.28 -21.60
C LYS A 53 -10.23 -2.77 -21.82
N ASN A 54 -11.29 -3.35 -21.29
CA ASN A 54 -11.55 -4.78 -21.37
C ASN A 54 -13.04 -5.11 -21.15
N ASP A 55 -13.41 -6.36 -21.43
CA ASP A 55 -14.78 -6.87 -21.26
C ASP A 55 -15.06 -7.45 -19.88
N LYS A 56 -14.06 -7.45 -18.97
CA LYS A 56 -14.25 -7.93 -17.60
C LYS A 56 -15.21 -7.03 -16.85
N ARG A 57 -16.01 -7.60 -15.95
CA ARG A 57 -17.03 -6.89 -15.17
C ARG A 57 -16.93 -7.20 -13.68
N LYS A 58 -15.70 -7.32 -13.17
CA LYS A 58 -15.41 -7.52 -11.75
C LYS A 58 -14.36 -6.49 -11.31
N VAL A 59 -14.55 -5.89 -10.13
CA VAL A 59 -13.60 -4.99 -9.50
C VAL A 59 -13.35 -5.46 -8.09
N VAL A 60 -12.08 -5.49 -7.67
CA VAL A 60 -11.68 -5.80 -6.29
C VAL A 60 -11.51 -4.48 -5.54
N ILE A 61 -12.02 -4.42 -4.31
CA ILE A 61 -11.77 -3.29 -3.42
C ILE A 61 -11.25 -3.77 -2.06
N GLY A 62 -10.49 -2.91 -1.42
CA GLY A 62 -10.10 -3.05 -0.02
C GLY A 62 -9.73 -1.69 0.57
N ARG A 63 -9.67 -1.61 1.89
CA ARG A 63 -9.40 -0.36 2.59
C ARG A 63 -8.52 -0.54 3.80
N ASP A 64 -7.83 0.54 4.19
CA ASP A 64 -7.20 0.64 5.49
C ASP A 64 -8.25 0.89 6.61
N ALA A 65 -7.78 1.08 7.85
CA ALA A 65 -8.67 1.26 9.00
C ALA A 65 -9.13 2.72 9.21
N ARG A 66 -8.84 3.66 8.32
CA ARG A 66 -9.25 5.07 8.47
C ARG A 66 -10.71 5.20 8.84
N ILE A 67 -11.03 6.10 9.77
CA ILE A 67 -12.38 6.33 10.30
C ILE A 67 -13.42 6.52 9.18
N SER A 68 -13.05 7.22 8.11
CA SER A 68 -13.92 7.44 6.95
C SER A 68 -14.02 6.24 5.99
N GLY A 69 -13.22 5.19 6.20
CA GLY A 69 -13.05 4.10 5.25
C GLY A 69 -14.36 3.38 4.88
N SER A 70 -15.20 3.05 5.88
CA SER A 70 -16.47 2.36 5.63
C SER A 70 -17.46 3.20 4.82
N MET A 71 -17.53 4.50 5.10
CA MET A 71 -18.39 5.43 4.35
C MET A 71 -17.90 5.54 2.88
N VAL A 72 -16.60 5.70 2.67
CA VAL A 72 -16.02 5.77 1.32
C VAL A 72 -16.25 4.45 0.56
N ALA A 73 -16.01 3.30 1.21
CA ALA A 73 -16.25 1.98 0.62
C ALA A 73 -17.72 1.78 0.21
N GLY A 74 -18.67 2.23 1.03
CA GLY A 74 -20.10 2.20 0.68
C GLY A 74 -20.43 2.98 -0.59
N LEU A 75 -19.86 4.17 -0.76
CA LEU A 75 -20.04 4.99 -1.97
C LEU A 75 -19.40 4.32 -3.20
N VAL A 76 -18.18 3.81 -3.06
CA VAL A 76 -17.45 3.09 -4.12
C VAL A 76 -18.23 1.85 -4.55
N ASN A 77 -18.63 0.99 -3.60
CA ASN A 77 -19.36 -0.24 -3.88
C ASN A 77 -20.65 0.05 -4.66
N ASN A 78 -21.51 0.92 -4.13
CA ASN A 78 -22.81 1.21 -4.76
C ASN A 78 -22.63 1.86 -6.14
N THR A 79 -21.62 2.70 -6.34
CA THR A 79 -21.33 3.28 -7.65
C THR A 79 -20.89 2.19 -8.64
N LEU A 80 -19.98 1.28 -8.27
CA LEU A 80 -19.56 0.19 -9.14
C LEU A 80 -20.71 -0.75 -9.50
N LEU A 81 -21.59 -1.08 -8.53
CA LEU A 81 -22.80 -1.88 -8.78
C LEU A 81 -23.71 -1.19 -9.79
N SER A 82 -23.96 0.11 -9.65
CA SER A 82 -24.78 0.90 -10.57
C SER A 82 -24.17 1.03 -11.97
N MET A 83 -22.83 0.85 -12.07
CA MET A 83 -22.10 0.82 -13.34
C MET A 83 -22.09 -0.58 -13.99
N GLY A 84 -22.72 -1.61 -13.35
CA GLY A 84 -22.78 -2.97 -13.85
C GLY A 84 -21.55 -3.83 -13.56
N PHE A 85 -20.73 -3.44 -12.59
CA PHE A 85 -19.59 -4.25 -12.12
C PHE A 85 -19.96 -5.09 -10.91
N ASN A 86 -19.58 -6.37 -10.93
CA ASN A 86 -19.52 -7.18 -9.72
C ASN A 86 -18.36 -6.70 -8.85
N VAL A 87 -18.61 -6.53 -7.56
CA VAL A 87 -17.63 -6.05 -6.61
C VAL A 87 -17.21 -7.19 -5.68
N VAL A 88 -15.91 -7.38 -5.56
CA VAL A 88 -15.27 -8.21 -4.53
C VAL A 88 -14.70 -7.27 -3.48
N ASP A 89 -15.41 -7.13 -2.36
CA ASP A 89 -15.04 -6.27 -1.24
C ASP A 89 -14.28 -7.09 -0.18
N LEU A 90 -12.99 -6.82 -0.03
CA LEU A 90 -12.13 -7.46 0.97
C LEU A 90 -12.28 -6.83 2.36
N GLY A 91 -13.04 -5.74 2.49
CA GLY A 91 -13.17 -5.02 3.75
C GLY A 91 -11.85 -4.37 4.19
N LEU A 92 -11.46 -4.58 5.45
CA LEU A 92 -10.13 -4.20 5.95
C LEU A 92 -9.08 -5.06 5.25
N SER A 93 -8.18 -4.42 4.52
CA SER A 93 -7.14 -5.07 3.72
C SER A 93 -5.93 -4.16 3.59
N THR A 94 -4.93 -4.61 2.87
CA THR A 94 -3.69 -3.88 2.61
C THR A 94 -3.53 -3.62 1.12
N THR A 95 -2.79 -2.59 0.75
CA THR A 95 -2.53 -2.29 -0.66
C THR A 95 -2.00 -3.51 -1.42
N PRO A 96 -0.91 -4.19 -0.99
CA PRO A 96 -0.38 -5.34 -1.72
C PRO A 96 -1.37 -6.51 -1.81
N THR A 97 -2.19 -6.73 -0.77
CA THR A 97 -3.18 -7.81 -0.82
C THR A 97 -4.28 -7.53 -1.85
N VAL A 98 -4.76 -6.29 -1.96
CA VAL A 98 -5.74 -5.90 -2.98
C VAL A 98 -5.16 -6.07 -4.38
N GLU A 99 -3.91 -5.66 -4.60
CA GLU A 99 -3.18 -5.83 -5.87
C GLU A 99 -3.15 -7.30 -6.31
N MET A 100 -2.76 -8.20 -5.42
CA MET A 100 -2.73 -9.63 -5.70
C MET A 100 -4.13 -10.22 -5.95
N TRP A 101 -5.16 -9.72 -5.26
CA TRP A 101 -6.53 -10.19 -5.47
C TRP A 101 -7.12 -9.77 -6.81
N VAL A 102 -6.71 -8.66 -7.40
CA VAL A 102 -7.12 -8.28 -8.76
C VAL A 102 -6.76 -9.37 -9.77
N THR A 103 -5.54 -9.88 -9.72
CA THR A 103 -5.07 -10.95 -10.60
C THR A 103 -5.71 -12.29 -10.25
N LYS A 104 -5.85 -12.64 -8.97
CA LYS A 104 -6.51 -13.84 -8.48
C LYS A 104 -7.94 -13.95 -8.99
N GLU A 105 -8.70 -12.87 -8.94
CA GLU A 105 -10.10 -12.80 -9.35
C GLU A 105 -10.27 -12.58 -10.86
N ASN A 106 -9.18 -12.46 -11.62
CA ASN A 106 -9.19 -12.04 -13.02
C ASN A 106 -10.10 -10.82 -13.23
N ALA A 107 -9.97 -9.84 -12.33
CA ALA A 107 -10.80 -8.64 -12.31
C ALA A 107 -10.43 -7.66 -13.43
N ALA A 108 -11.31 -6.72 -13.73
CA ALA A 108 -11.06 -5.62 -14.65
C ALA A 108 -10.04 -4.62 -14.08
N GLY A 109 -9.99 -4.52 -12.75
CA GLY A 109 -9.13 -3.66 -11.99
C GLY A 109 -9.49 -3.67 -10.51
N GLY A 110 -8.91 -2.74 -9.74
CA GLY A 110 -9.16 -2.62 -8.32
C GLY A 110 -9.17 -1.18 -7.82
N ILE A 111 -9.69 -0.98 -6.61
CA ILE A 111 -9.62 0.29 -5.89
C ILE A 111 -9.12 0.03 -4.48
N VAL A 112 -8.00 0.67 -4.11
CA VAL A 112 -7.54 0.71 -2.72
C VAL A 112 -7.99 2.02 -2.08
N ILE A 113 -8.74 1.92 -0.99
CA ILE A 113 -9.28 3.07 -0.26
C ILE A 113 -8.35 3.35 0.91
N THR A 114 -7.37 4.20 0.68
CA THR A 114 -6.35 4.58 1.65
C THR A 114 -5.62 5.85 1.21
N ALA A 115 -5.29 6.70 2.16
CA ALA A 115 -4.37 7.81 1.92
C ALA A 115 -2.94 7.52 2.42
N SER A 116 -2.58 6.23 2.61
CA SER A 116 -1.27 5.77 3.10
C SER A 116 -0.82 6.58 4.33
N HIS A 117 0.32 7.22 4.28
CA HIS A 117 0.93 7.98 5.36
C HIS A 117 0.34 9.39 5.61
N ASN A 118 -0.71 9.81 4.89
CA ASN A 118 -1.36 11.09 5.21
C ASN A 118 -2.09 11.02 6.56
N PRO A 119 -2.28 12.17 7.26
CA PRO A 119 -2.99 12.23 8.52
C PRO A 119 -4.42 11.66 8.47
N ARG A 120 -5.00 11.39 9.63
CA ARG A 120 -6.27 10.65 9.81
C ARG A 120 -7.49 11.25 9.10
N GLU A 121 -7.52 12.56 8.92
CA GLU A 121 -8.58 13.29 8.23
C GLU A 121 -8.56 13.13 6.70
N TRP A 122 -7.49 12.57 6.14
CA TRP A 122 -7.36 12.28 4.72
C TRP A 122 -7.93 10.91 4.36
N ASN A 123 -8.42 10.79 3.13
CA ASN A 123 -8.64 9.51 2.47
C ASN A 123 -8.35 9.64 0.97
N ALA A 124 -8.31 8.52 0.27
CA ALA A 124 -8.06 8.50 -1.17
C ALA A 124 -8.67 7.27 -1.84
N LEU A 125 -8.81 7.37 -3.16
CA LEU A 125 -9.05 6.27 -4.08
C LEU A 125 -7.78 6.08 -4.92
N LYS A 126 -7.11 4.95 -4.75
CA LYS A 126 -5.99 4.52 -5.58
C LYS A 126 -6.51 3.47 -6.57
N PHE A 127 -6.28 3.67 -7.86
CA PHE A 127 -6.84 2.83 -8.93
C PHE A 127 -5.82 1.84 -9.46
N LEU A 128 -6.25 0.58 -9.63
CA LEU A 128 -5.44 -0.52 -10.15
C LEU A 128 -5.97 -0.97 -11.51
N ASN A 129 -5.06 -1.33 -12.42
CA ASN A 129 -5.37 -1.98 -13.68
C ASN A 129 -5.69 -3.48 -13.49
N ASP A 130 -5.91 -4.23 -14.56
CA ASP A 130 -6.23 -5.66 -14.51
C ASP A 130 -5.03 -6.58 -14.23
N GLN A 131 -3.84 -6.00 -14.09
CA GLN A 131 -2.63 -6.69 -13.61
C GLN A 131 -2.42 -6.51 -12.09
N GLY A 132 -3.32 -5.77 -11.40
CA GLY A 132 -3.16 -5.42 -10.00
C GLY A 132 -2.12 -4.33 -9.75
N GLU A 133 -1.76 -3.55 -10.75
CA GLU A 133 -0.78 -2.46 -10.65
C GLU A 133 -1.48 -1.11 -10.68
N PHE A 134 -0.90 -0.10 -10.08
CA PHE A 134 -1.42 1.26 -10.23
C PHE A 134 -1.50 1.67 -11.71
N ILE A 135 -2.57 2.38 -12.06
CA ILE A 135 -2.78 2.85 -13.43
C ILE A 135 -1.64 3.76 -13.88
N SER A 136 -1.31 3.72 -15.17
CA SER A 136 -0.25 4.56 -15.75
C SER A 136 -0.62 6.05 -15.71
N ALA A 137 0.38 6.93 -15.84
CA ALA A 137 0.17 8.37 -15.97
C ALA A 137 -0.84 8.71 -17.07
N LYS A 138 -0.71 8.08 -18.23
CA LYS A 138 -1.62 8.26 -19.37
C LYS A 138 -3.05 7.83 -19.06
N ASP A 139 -3.22 6.70 -18.34
CA ASP A 139 -4.53 6.22 -17.93
C ASP A 139 -5.15 7.13 -16.87
N GLY A 140 -4.33 7.68 -15.96
CA GLY A 140 -4.75 8.66 -14.98
C GLY A 140 -5.24 9.97 -15.63
N GLU A 141 -4.55 10.47 -16.66
CA GLU A 141 -5.02 11.63 -17.45
C GLU A 141 -6.37 11.33 -18.11
N THR A 142 -6.51 10.15 -18.73
CA THR A 142 -7.79 9.72 -19.34
C THR A 142 -8.91 9.67 -18.30
N LEU A 143 -8.62 9.17 -17.12
CA LEU A 143 -9.59 9.10 -16.02
C LEU A 143 -10.04 10.51 -15.58
N LEU A 144 -9.11 11.45 -15.46
CA LEU A 144 -9.42 12.83 -15.12
C LEU A 144 -10.29 13.50 -16.19
N ASP A 145 -10.00 13.27 -17.47
CA ASP A 145 -10.82 13.77 -18.59
C ASP A 145 -12.24 13.20 -18.57
N ILE A 146 -12.41 11.92 -18.26
CA ILE A 146 -13.73 11.30 -18.09
C ILE A 146 -14.46 11.92 -16.90
N SER A 147 -13.77 12.09 -15.76
CA SER A 147 -14.37 12.66 -14.54
C SER A 147 -14.84 14.12 -14.71
N ALA A 148 -14.25 14.85 -15.65
CA ALA A 148 -14.65 16.22 -15.98
C ALA A 148 -15.90 16.28 -16.89
N ARG A 149 -16.34 15.15 -17.44
CA ARG A 149 -17.47 15.03 -18.39
C ARG A 149 -18.44 13.95 -17.94
N PRO A 150 -19.11 14.10 -16.78
CA PRO A 150 -20.01 13.07 -16.24
C PRO A 150 -21.16 12.71 -17.16
N GLU A 151 -21.54 13.56 -18.10
CA GLU A 151 -22.56 13.34 -19.12
C GLU A 151 -22.24 12.23 -20.13
N ILE A 152 -20.99 11.80 -20.24
CA ILE A 152 -20.61 10.67 -21.12
C ILE A 152 -20.69 9.32 -20.42
N ILE A 153 -20.99 9.28 -19.11
CA ILE A 153 -20.98 8.08 -18.30
C ILE A 153 -22.35 7.43 -18.31
N ASP A 154 -22.46 6.24 -18.89
CA ASP A 154 -23.69 5.45 -18.89
C ASP A 154 -23.71 4.47 -17.72
N TYR A 155 -24.79 4.56 -16.93
CA TYR A 155 -25.08 3.60 -15.85
C TYR A 155 -25.85 2.41 -16.36
N ALA A 156 -25.75 1.29 -15.63
CA ALA A 156 -26.44 0.04 -15.97
C ALA A 156 -27.97 0.17 -15.73
N ASN A 157 -28.75 -0.50 -16.57
CA ASN A 157 -30.18 -0.68 -16.28
C ASN A 157 -30.38 -1.74 -15.19
N ILE A 158 -31.62 -1.91 -14.73
CA ILE A 158 -31.97 -2.77 -13.59
C ILE A 158 -31.49 -4.23 -13.77
N ASP A 159 -31.53 -4.74 -14.98
CA ASP A 159 -31.18 -6.14 -15.30
C ASP A 159 -29.64 -6.35 -15.38
N GLN A 160 -28.87 -5.27 -15.42
CA GLN A 160 -27.43 -5.26 -15.60
C GLN A 160 -26.66 -4.78 -14.36
N LEU A 161 -27.39 -4.54 -13.25
CA LEU A 161 -26.74 -4.15 -11.99
C LEU A 161 -25.74 -5.23 -11.53
N GLY A 162 -24.61 -4.77 -11.00
CA GLY A 162 -23.60 -5.66 -10.43
C GLY A 162 -24.02 -6.30 -9.11
N LYS A 163 -23.23 -7.25 -8.65
CA LYS A 163 -23.42 -7.96 -7.37
C LYS A 163 -22.23 -7.71 -6.44
N LEU A 164 -22.51 -7.59 -5.15
CA LEU A 164 -21.49 -7.45 -4.11
C LEU A 164 -21.19 -8.81 -3.49
N THR A 165 -19.91 -9.17 -3.45
CA THR A 165 -19.37 -10.28 -2.65
C THR A 165 -18.43 -9.70 -1.61
N GLN A 166 -18.68 -9.98 -0.32
CA GLN A 166 -17.84 -9.52 0.77
C GLN A 166 -17.02 -10.69 1.34
N TYR A 167 -15.76 -10.42 1.58
CA TYR A 167 -14.84 -11.33 2.24
C TYR A 167 -14.57 -10.89 3.67
N ASN A 168 -14.15 -11.82 4.51
CA ASN A 168 -13.61 -11.57 5.84
C ASN A 168 -12.06 -11.57 5.78
N GLU A 169 -11.41 -11.50 6.92
CA GLU A 169 -9.95 -11.42 7.03
C GLU A 169 -9.19 -12.62 6.42
N ALA A 170 -9.86 -13.77 6.19
CA ALA A 170 -9.26 -14.94 5.55
C ALA A 170 -8.84 -14.69 4.07
N HIS A 171 -9.22 -13.55 3.48
CA HIS A 171 -8.71 -13.16 2.17
C HIS A 171 -7.18 -13.03 2.14
N PHE A 172 -6.54 -12.76 3.28
CA PHE A 172 -5.09 -12.66 3.39
C PHE A 172 -4.37 -14.00 3.19
N ASP A 173 -5.02 -15.13 3.40
CA ASP A 173 -4.42 -16.47 3.27
C ASP A 173 -3.78 -16.68 1.89
N TYR A 174 -4.38 -16.16 0.84
CA TYR A 174 -3.81 -16.24 -0.51
C TYR A 174 -2.46 -15.52 -0.62
N HIS A 175 -2.35 -14.31 -0.07
CA HIS A 175 -1.12 -13.53 -0.06
C HIS A 175 -0.07 -14.19 0.86
N LEU A 176 -0.47 -14.59 2.06
CA LEU A 176 0.38 -15.30 3.01
C LEU A 176 1.00 -16.56 2.41
N GLU A 177 0.19 -17.40 1.76
CA GLU A 177 0.69 -18.62 1.11
C GLU A 177 1.72 -18.33 0.02
N ALA A 178 1.50 -17.29 -0.79
CA ALA A 178 2.43 -16.88 -1.83
C ALA A 178 3.78 -16.45 -1.24
N ILE A 179 3.77 -15.70 -0.12
CA ILE A 179 4.98 -15.31 0.61
C ILE A 179 5.70 -16.54 1.18
N LEU A 180 4.99 -17.43 1.88
CA LEU A 180 5.59 -18.59 2.51
C LEU A 180 6.16 -19.60 1.50
N LYS A 181 5.60 -19.66 0.29
CA LYS A 181 6.08 -20.50 -0.82
C LYS A 181 7.14 -19.82 -1.68
N HIS A 182 7.43 -18.54 -1.45
CA HIS A 182 8.39 -17.80 -2.24
C HIS A 182 9.82 -18.36 -2.06
N PRO A 183 10.56 -18.69 -3.12
CA PRO A 183 11.82 -19.44 -3.03
C PRO A 183 12.94 -18.70 -2.27
N LEU A 184 12.84 -17.39 -2.13
CA LEU A 184 13.80 -16.58 -1.37
C LEU A 184 13.46 -16.47 0.12
N VAL A 185 12.28 -16.93 0.56
CA VAL A 185 11.87 -16.91 1.98
C VAL A 185 12.27 -18.20 2.66
N GLN A 186 13.15 -18.09 3.65
CA GLN A 186 13.74 -19.22 4.38
C GLN A 186 12.92 -19.56 5.64
N VAL A 187 11.69 -20.04 5.45
CA VAL A 187 10.69 -20.24 6.53
C VAL A 187 11.27 -21.08 7.69
N ASP A 188 11.94 -22.21 7.41
CA ASP A 188 12.48 -23.10 8.45
C ASP A 188 13.66 -22.46 9.19
N ALA A 189 14.50 -21.70 8.50
CA ALA A 189 15.58 -20.95 9.14
C ALA A 189 15.01 -19.87 10.08
N ILE A 190 13.99 -19.12 9.65
CA ILE A 190 13.32 -18.12 10.51
C ILE A 190 12.72 -18.78 11.75
N ARG A 191 11.97 -19.88 11.58
CA ARG A 191 11.36 -20.64 12.67
C ARG A 191 12.37 -21.11 13.70
N SER A 192 13.56 -21.52 13.26
CA SER A 192 14.62 -22.01 14.15
C SER A 192 15.19 -20.94 15.08
N LYS A 193 15.16 -19.66 14.64
CA LYS A 193 15.71 -18.52 15.42
C LYS A 193 14.76 -18.00 16.49
N LYS A 194 13.43 -18.28 16.38
CA LYS A 194 12.40 -17.87 17.35
C LYS A 194 12.46 -16.37 17.65
N PHE A 195 12.53 -15.55 16.62
CA PHE A 195 12.57 -14.09 16.76
C PHE A 195 11.39 -13.58 17.59
N HIS A 196 11.63 -12.56 18.41
CA HIS A 196 10.61 -11.73 19.02
C HIS A 196 10.56 -10.36 18.35
N ILE A 197 9.36 -9.91 17.97
CA ILE A 197 9.18 -8.70 17.16
C ILE A 197 8.22 -7.76 17.89
N VAL A 198 8.64 -6.52 18.07
CA VAL A 198 7.72 -5.44 18.50
C VAL A 198 7.20 -4.75 17.24
N ILE A 199 5.87 -4.65 17.10
CA ILE A 199 5.22 -4.13 15.90
C ILE A 199 4.49 -2.83 16.24
N ASP A 200 4.69 -1.80 15.42
CA ASP A 200 3.83 -0.62 15.37
C ASP A 200 3.04 -0.61 14.05
N PRO A 201 1.77 -1.00 14.06
CA PRO A 201 0.88 -1.01 12.91
C PRO A 201 0.06 0.27 12.78
N ILE A 202 0.37 1.31 13.54
CA ILE A 202 -0.30 2.62 13.52
C ILE A 202 -1.82 2.58 13.56
N ASN A 203 -2.39 1.76 14.46
CA ASN A 203 -3.85 1.61 14.62
C ASN A 203 -4.60 1.24 13.33
N SER A 204 -3.94 0.52 12.42
CA SER A 204 -4.50 0.17 11.11
C SER A 204 -4.36 -1.34 10.80
N THR A 205 -4.48 -1.69 9.52
CA THR A 205 -4.59 -3.07 9.02
C THR A 205 -3.35 -3.92 9.29
N GLY A 206 -2.19 -3.30 9.47
CA GLY A 206 -0.98 -3.99 9.94
C GLY A 206 -1.18 -4.75 11.25
N ALA A 207 -2.06 -4.26 12.15
CA ALA A 207 -2.38 -4.95 13.42
C ALA A 207 -3.13 -6.28 13.23
N ILE A 208 -3.82 -6.45 12.10
CA ILE A 208 -4.53 -7.69 11.75
C ILE A 208 -3.56 -8.65 11.08
N PHE A 209 -2.86 -8.21 10.03
CA PHE A 209 -2.22 -9.09 9.06
C PHE A 209 -0.73 -9.36 9.35
N VAL A 210 0.03 -8.41 9.91
CA VAL A 210 1.45 -8.65 10.27
C VAL A 210 1.57 -9.75 11.34
N PRO A 211 0.74 -9.81 12.41
CA PRO A 211 0.71 -10.92 13.34
C PRO A 211 0.44 -12.29 12.71
N VAL A 212 -0.38 -12.36 11.66
CA VAL A 212 -0.66 -13.61 10.94
C VAL A 212 0.60 -14.12 10.24
N LEU A 213 1.30 -13.24 9.52
CA LEU A 213 2.59 -13.57 8.90
C LEU A 213 3.63 -14.02 9.92
N LEU A 214 3.81 -13.28 11.02
CA LEU A 214 4.82 -13.58 12.02
C LEU A 214 4.56 -14.93 12.72
N ARG A 215 3.28 -15.25 13.05
CA ARG A 215 2.92 -16.59 13.58
C ARG A 215 3.27 -17.69 12.58
N ALA A 216 2.97 -17.50 11.31
CA ALA A 216 3.29 -18.48 10.25
C ALA A 216 4.81 -18.68 10.10
N LEU A 217 5.60 -17.62 10.33
CA LEU A 217 7.06 -17.66 10.36
C LEU A 217 7.64 -18.16 11.71
N GLY A 218 6.80 -18.54 12.69
CA GLY A 218 7.23 -19.04 14.00
C GLY A 218 7.83 -17.98 14.92
N CYS A 219 7.55 -16.70 14.68
CA CYS A 219 7.96 -15.58 15.50
C CYS A 219 6.93 -15.31 16.61
N THR A 220 7.41 -14.81 17.76
CA THR A 220 6.57 -14.19 18.77
C THR A 220 6.54 -12.67 18.56
N PHE A 221 5.54 -11.98 19.10
CA PHE A 221 5.44 -10.53 18.90
C PHE A 221 4.67 -9.84 20.03
N SER A 222 4.90 -8.55 20.15
CA SER A 222 4.09 -7.59 20.91
C SER A 222 3.66 -6.43 20.01
N LEU A 223 2.58 -5.74 20.38
CA LEU A 223 2.01 -4.65 19.60
C LEU A 223 2.07 -3.34 20.38
N VAL A 224 2.60 -2.31 19.76
CA VAL A 224 2.41 -0.91 20.11
C VAL A 224 1.35 -0.35 19.17
N HIS A 225 0.40 0.46 19.65
CA HIS A 225 -0.69 1.04 18.82
C HIS A 225 -1.49 -0.03 18.02
N GLY A 226 -1.73 -1.21 18.61
CA GLY A 226 -2.35 -2.35 17.93
C GLY A 226 -3.87 -2.33 17.81
N ALA A 227 -4.58 -1.34 18.36
CA ALA A 227 -6.04 -1.23 18.23
C ALA A 227 -6.44 -0.74 16.84
N VAL A 228 -7.32 -1.49 16.15
CA VAL A 228 -7.71 -1.21 14.75
C VAL A 228 -8.91 -0.26 14.73
N HIS A 229 -8.68 1.04 14.79
CA HIS A 229 -9.76 2.05 14.79
C HIS A 229 -9.47 3.25 13.86
N GLY A 230 -8.30 3.32 13.24
CA GLY A 230 -7.94 4.36 12.27
C GLY A 230 -7.78 5.78 12.84
N ASP A 231 -7.84 5.92 14.17
CA ASP A 231 -7.43 7.12 14.89
C ASP A 231 -5.95 6.95 15.26
N PHE A 232 -5.07 7.40 14.38
CA PHE A 232 -3.64 7.14 14.45
C PHE A 232 -3.01 7.77 15.69
N ALA A 233 -2.24 6.99 16.45
CA ALA A 233 -1.60 7.43 17.69
C ALA A 233 -0.52 8.49 17.44
N HIS A 234 0.12 8.44 16.28
CA HIS A 234 1.10 9.43 15.81
C HIS A 234 0.91 9.69 14.32
N ASN A 235 1.73 10.56 13.71
CA ASN A 235 1.73 10.73 12.25
C ASN A 235 2.07 9.38 11.59
N PRO A 236 1.24 8.89 10.66
CA PRO A 236 1.40 7.54 10.10
C PRO A 236 2.57 7.37 9.13
N GLU A 237 3.34 8.41 8.85
CA GLU A 237 4.59 8.28 8.13
C GLU A 237 5.66 7.70 9.06
N PRO A 238 6.31 6.56 8.73
CA PRO A 238 7.24 5.88 9.62
C PRO A 238 8.61 6.55 9.64
N LEU A 239 8.66 7.82 10.07
CA LEU A 239 9.87 8.62 10.25
C LEU A 239 10.39 8.54 11.70
N PRO A 240 11.69 8.84 11.93
CA PRO A 240 12.31 8.77 13.26
C PRO A 240 11.53 9.47 14.36
N GLU A 241 11.03 10.67 14.09
CA GLU A 241 10.28 11.48 15.04
C GLU A 241 8.91 10.91 15.43
N HIS A 242 8.39 9.98 14.63
CA HIS A 242 7.08 9.36 14.85
C HIS A 242 7.17 7.99 15.53
N LEU A 243 8.35 7.35 15.57
CA LEU A 243 8.55 5.98 16.04
C LEU A 243 9.17 5.89 17.44
N THR A 244 9.06 6.95 18.26
CA THR A 244 9.65 6.99 19.59
C THR A 244 9.11 5.88 20.49
N ASP A 245 7.80 5.66 20.51
CA ASP A 245 7.16 4.65 21.36
C ASP A 245 7.60 3.23 20.96
N LEU A 246 7.75 2.96 19.65
CA LEU A 246 8.30 1.69 19.16
C LEU A 246 9.76 1.49 19.58
N CYS A 247 10.59 2.52 19.43
CA CYS A 247 11.99 2.48 19.86
C CYS A 247 12.15 2.21 21.36
N GLU A 248 11.29 2.83 22.19
CA GLU A 248 11.25 2.59 23.63
C GLU A 248 10.78 1.19 23.99
N ALA A 249 9.73 0.69 23.31
CA ALA A 249 9.22 -0.66 23.52
C ALA A 249 10.28 -1.72 23.16
N VAL A 250 11.01 -1.55 22.06
CA VAL A 250 12.12 -2.46 21.68
C VAL A 250 13.25 -2.43 22.72
N ARG A 251 13.63 -1.25 23.22
CA ARG A 251 14.65 -1.14 24.29
C ARG A 251 14.23 -1.82 25.60
N ALA A 252 12.91 -1.76 25.91
CA ALA A 252 12.38 -2.40 27.10
C ALA A 252 12.29 -3.93 26.95
N ASP A 253 12.06 -4.41 25.74
CA ASP A 253 11.95 -5.83 25.38
C ASP A 253 13.27 -6.34 24.79
N LYS A 254 14.22 -6.65 25.67
CA LYS A 254 15.61 -7.00 25.33
C LYS A 254 15.70 -8.11 24.28
N GLY A 255 16.37 -7.83 23.18
CA GLY A 255 16.61 -8.78 22.09
C GLY A 255 15.49 -8.84 21.05
N ALA A 256 14.50 -7.95 21.14
CA ALA A 256 13.47 -7.82 20.11
C ALA A 256 13.99 -6.99 18.90
N LEU A 257 13.41 -7.26 17.75
CA LEU A 257 13.49 -6.40 16.56
C LEU A 257 12.22 -5.58 16.47
N GLY A 258 12.30 -4.29 16.12
CA GLY A 258 11.13 -3.46 15.89
C GLY A 258 10.74 -3.40 14.42
N ILE A 259 9.44 -3.43 14.15
CA ILE A 259 8.85 -3.27 12.82
C ILE A 259 7.75 -2.22 12.90
N ALA A 260 7.84 -1.20 12.06
CA ALA A 260 6.74 -0.28 11.80
C ALA A 260 6.25 -0.44 10.36
N VAL A 261 4.93 -0.40 10.17
CA VAL A 261 4.29 -0.35 8.86
C VAL A 261 3.32 0.82 8.80
N ASP A 262 3.11 1.36 7.60
CA ASP A 262 2.11 2.40 7.40
C ASP A 262 0.67 1.83 7.32
N PRO A 263 -0.37 2.67 7.29
CA PRO A 263 -1.76 2.22 7.41
C PRO A 263 -2.23 1.15 6.42
N ASP A 264 -1.66 1.10 5.22
CA ASP A 264 -2.00 0.16 4.15
C ASP A 264 -0.89 -0.87 3.85
N VAL A 265 0.15 -0.91 4.69
CA VAL A 265 1.21 -1.94 4.75
C VAL A 265 2.02 -2.04 3.44
N ASP A 266 2.24 -0.92 2.79
CA ASP A 266 3.11 -0.85 1.60
C ASP A 266 4.52 -0.35 1.93
N ARG A 267 4.78 0.17 3.18
CA ARG A 267 6.07 0.63 3.68
C ARG A 267 6.49 -0.12 4.93
N LEU A 268 7.81 -0.29 5.07
CA LEU A 268 8.44 -1.00 6.17
C LEU A 268 9.59 -0.17 6.75
N ALA A 269 9.56 0.09 8.04
CA ALA A 269 10.69 0.60 8.80
C ALA A 269 11.13 -0.42 9.86
N LEU A 270 12.43 -0.49 10.09
CA LEU A 270 13.06 -1.45 10.99
C LEU A 270 13.77 -0.75 12.13
N ILE A 271 13.71 -1.35 13.33
CA ILE A 271 14.38 -0.90 14.54
C ILE A 271 15.28 -2.03 15.03
N ASP A 272 16.55 -1.74 15.32
CA ASP A 272 17.49 -2.72 15.86
C ASP A 272 17.18 -3.08 17.32
N GLU A 273 17.88 -4.09 17.85
CA GLU A 273 17.72 -4.58 19.24
C GLU A 273 18.11 -3.56 20.31
N HIS A 274 18.72 -2.44 19.94
CA HIS A 274 19.08 -1.32 20.82
C HIS A 274 18.03 -0.19 20.77
N GLY A 275 16.97 -0.35 19.97
CA GLY A 275 15.94 0.67 19.76
C GLY A 275 16.41 1.81 18.87
N HIS A 276 17.36 1.58 17.95
CA HIS A 276 17.77 2.56 16.95
C HIS A 276 17.10 2.24 15.62
N LEU A 277 16.70 3.28 14.90
CA LEU A 277 16.22 3.13 13.54
C LEU A 277 17.33 2.58 12.64
N PHE A 278 16.99 1.54 11.89
CA PHE A 278 17.85 0.99 10.85
C PHE A 278 18.02 1.96 9.67
N GLY A 279 17.06 2.87 9.52
CA GLY A 279 16.96 3.82 8.42
C GLY A 279 16.09 3.27 7.29
N GLU A 280 15.02 3.98 6.97
CA GLU A 280 14.02 3.52 6.00
C GLU A 280 14.62 3.21 4.62
N GLU A 281 15.57 4.04 4.15
CA GLU A 281 16.27 3.84 2.89
C GLU A 281 17.10 2.53 2.87
N TYR A 282 17.64 2.13 4.02
CA TYR A 282 18.46 0.91 4.13
C TYR A 282 17.64 -0.37 4.21
N THR A 283 16.33 -0.28 4.47
CA THR A 283 15.43 -1.45 4.43
C THR A 283 15.49 -2.13 3.05
N LEU A 284 15.31 -1.34 1.98
CA LEU A 284 15.43 -1.86 0.62
C LEU A 284 16.86 -2.36 0.33
N VAL A 285 17.89 -1.66 0.80
CA VAL A 285 19.30 -2.02 0.55
C VAL A 285 19.64 -3.38 1.16
N ALA A 286 19.27 -3.60 2.43
CA ALA A 286 19.54 -4.87 3.12
C ALA A 286 18.79 -6.06 2.50
N VAL A 287 17.51 -5.87 2.16
CA VAL A 287 16.73 -6.91 1.49
C VAL A 287 17.26 -7.19 0.09
N ALA A 288 17.69 -6.16 -0.66
CA ALA A 288 18.26 -6.34 -1.98
C ALA A 288 19.63 -7.03 -1.95
N ASP A 289 20.49 -6.73 -0.96
CA ASP A 289 21.75 -7.45 -0.76
C ASP A 289 21.51 -8.95 -0.54
N TYR A 290 20.51 -9.28 0.29
CA TYR A 290 20.11 -10.67 0.50
C TYR A 290 19.59 -11.32 -0.79
N VAL A 291 18.66 -10.69 -1.48
CA VAL A 291 18.09 -11.21 -2.73
C VAL A 291 19.20 -11.43 -3.78
N LEU A 292 20.07 -10.45 -3.98
CA LEU A 292 21.15 -10.51 -4.96
C LEU A 292 22.22 -11.58 -4.63
N SER A 293 22.40 -11.90 -3.35
CA SER A 293 23.28 -13.00 -2.92
C SER A 293 22.76 -14.38 -3.36
N LEU A 294 21.45 -14.52 -3.53
CA LEU A 294 20.78 -15.77 -3.94
C LEU A 294 20.40 -15.77 -5.43
N LYS A 295 19.99 -14.63 -5.96
CA LYS A 295 19.52 -14.46 -7.34
C LYS A 295 20.15 -13.22 -7.96
N LYS A 296 21.18 -13.41 -8.79
CA LYS A 296 21.79 -12.30 -9.52
C LYS A 296 20.79 -11.58 -10.42
N GLY A 297 20.87 -10.27 -10.49
CA GLY A 297 19.96 -9.48 -11.33
C GLY A 297 20.15 -7.98 -11.19
N ASN A 298 19.28 -7.24 -11.86
CA ASN A 298 19.25 -5.80 -11.83
C ASN A 298 18.36 -5.29 -10.68
N THR A 299 18.60 -4.06 -10.25
CA THR A 299 17.77 -3.39 -9.26
C THR A 299 17.32 -2.01 -9.73
N VAL A 300 16.22 -1.54 -9.15
CA VAL A 300 15.68 -0.20 -9.43
C VAL A 300 15.27 0.48 -8.13
N SER A 301 15.61 1.75 -7.95
CA SER A 301 14.95 2.61 -6.98
C SER A 301 14.61 3.98 -7.57
N ASN A 302 13.80 4.76 -6.85
CA ASN A 302 13.54 6.14 -7.25
C ASN A 302 14.74 7.06 -6.92
N LEU A 303 14.73 8.27 -7.49
CA LEU A 303 15.81 9.25 -7.35
C LEU A 303 15.94 9.83 -5.93
N SER A 304 14.95 9.66 -5.05
CA SER A 304 15.02 10.08 -3.66
C SER A 304 15.62 9.02 -2.73
N SER A 305 16.05 7.87 -3.27
CA SER A 305 16.66 6.78 -2.50
C SER A 305 18.18 6.94 -2.38
N THR A 306 18.75 6.32 -1.33
CA THR A 306 20.21 6.30 -1.12
C THR A 306 20.95 5.62 -2.27
N ARG A 307 22.17 6.08 -2.52
CA ARG A 307 23.08 5.47 -3.48
C ARG A 307 23.49 4.02 -3.12
N ALA A 308 23.35 3.61 -1.87
CA ALA A 308 23.80 2.31 -1.37
C ALA A 308 23.21 1.14 -2.18
N LEU A 309 21.97 1.23 -2.66
CA LEU A 309 21.37 0.20 -3.52
C LEU A 309 22.18 0.02 -4.82
N LYS A 310 22.60 1.12 -5.44
CA LYS A 310 23.47 1.05 -6.63
C LYS A 310 24.77 0.35 -6.34
N ASP A 311 25.41 0.71 -5.21
CA ASP A 311 26.73 0.19 -4.87
C ASP A 311 26.70 -1.32 -4.60
N ILE A 312 25.70 -1.82 -3.85
CA ILE A 312 25.53 -3.28 -3.65
C ILE A 312 25.15 -4.01 -4.93
N THR A 313 24.34 -3.39 -5.80
CA THR A 313 23.95 -4.01 -7.09
C THR A 313 25.19 -4.26 -7.95
N LEU A 314 26.07 -3.27 -8.04
CA LEU A 314 27.33 -3.40 -8.78
C LEU A 314 28.26 -4.45 -8.14
N LEU A 315 28.30 -4.50 -6.80
CA LEU A 315 29.09 -5.52 -6.08
C LEU A 315 28.64 -6.95 -6.43
N HIS A 316 27.32 -7.17 -6.60
CA HIS A 316 26.77 -8.46 -7.04
C HIS A 316 26.82 -8.67 -8.57
N GLY A 317 27.40 -7.74 -9.33
CA GLY A 317 27.54 -7.83 -10.79
C GLY A 317 26.27 -7.55 -11.59
N GLY A 318 25.27 -6.93 -10.97
CA GLY A 318 24.02 -6.47 -11.61
C GLY A 318 24.14 -5.05 -12.17
N GLN A 319 23.06 -4.58 -12.78
CA GLN A 319 22.90 -3.20 -13.26
C GLN A 319 21.83 -2.49 -12.43
N TYR A 320 22.14 -1.27 -12.03
CA TYR A 320 21.19 -0.40 -11.32
C TYR A 320 20.59 0.63 -12.28
N ALA A 321 19.27 0.85 -12.16
CA ALA A 321 18.60 1.96 -12.81
C ALA A 321 17.81 2.80 -11.77
N ALA A 322 17.75 4.12 -12.03
CA ALA A 322 16.94 5.03 -11.24
C ALA A 322 15.67 5.43 -12.00
N SER A 323 14.57 5.62 -11.28
CA SER A 323 13.31 6.14 -11.81
C SER A 323 12.94 7.49 -11.21
N ALA A 324 11.98 8.18 -11.79
CA ALA A 324 11.29 9.27 -11.10
C ALA A 324 10.60 8.74 -9.83
N VAL A 325 10.30 9.65 -8.88
CA VAL A 325 9.58 9.32 -7.64
C VAL A 325 8.17 8.84 -7.96
N GLY A 326 7.70 7.85 -7.22
CA GLY A 326 6.39 7.22 -7.33
C GLY A 326 6.48 5.79 -7.88
N GLU A 327 5.74 4.91 -7.23
CA GLU A 327 5.74 3.46 -7.49
C GLU A 327 5.55 3.10 -8.96
N VAL A 328 4.60 3.75 -9.64
CA VAL A 328 4.33 3.53 -11.09
C VAL A 328 5.59 3.67 -11.91
N ASN A 329 6.41 4.70 -11.63
CA ASN A 329 7.66 4.95 -12.35
C ASN A 329 8.72 3.89 -12.05
N VAL A 330 8.80 3.46 -10.77
CA VAL A 330 9.69 2.37 -10.35
C VAL A 330 9.34 1.08 -11.08
N VAL A 331 8.06 0.69 -11.07
CA VAL A 331 7.55 -0.53 -11.72
C VAL A 331 7.82 -0.51 -13.23
N GLU A 332 7.59 0.62 -13.88
CA GLU A 332 7.85 0.75 -15.32
C GLU A 332 9.34 0.50 -15.66
N VAL A 333 10.25 1.08 -14.88
CA VAL A 333 11.70 0.89 -15.07
C VAL A 333 12.10 -0.54 -14.71
N MET A 334 11.51 -1.13 -13.65
CA MET A 334 11.77 -2.54 -13.28
C MET A 334 11.41 -3.51 -14.41
N LYS A 335 10.27 -3.32 -15.05
CA LYS A 335 9.84 -4.12 -16.21
C LYS A 335 10.80 -3.97 -17.38
N LYS A 336 11.21 -2.74 -17.72
CA LYS A 336 12.17 -2.45 -18.80
C LYS A 336 13.53 -3.07 -18.56
N THR A 337 14.02 -3.05 -17.32
CA THR A 337 15.35 -3.53 -16.95
C THR A 337 15.35 -4.98 -16.50
N LYS A 338 14.18 -5.63 -16.39
CA LYS A 338 14.00 -6.97 -15.83
C LYS A 338 14.63 -7.07 -14.43
N ALA A 339 14.40 -6.04 -13.60
CA ALA A 339 14.93 -5.99 -12.25
C ALA A 339 14.34 -7.12 -11.39
N VAL A 340 15.16 -7.74 -10.53
CA VAL A 340 14.72 -8.82 -9.64
C VAL A 340 14.22 -8.32 -8.30
N ILE A 341 14.56 -7.08 -7.94
CA ILE A 341 14.06 -6.35 -6.78
C ILE A 341 14.17 -4.86 -7.06
N GLY A 342 13.26 -4.10 -6.49
CA GLY A 342 13.28 -2.65 -6.52
C GLY A 342 12.44 -2.05 -5.40
N GLY A 343 12.26 -0.74 -5.45
CA GLY A 343 11.46 -0.05 -4.46
C GLY A 343 11.74 1.44 -4.34
N GLU A 344 11.37 1.99 -3.21
CA GLU A 344 11.56 3.40 -2.89
C GLU A 344 12.28 3.57 -1.55
N GLY A 345 13.00 4.68 -1.36
CA GLY A 345 13.73 4.99 -0.13
C GLY A 345 12.88 5.20 1.12
N ASN A 346 11.56 5.16 0.98
CA ASN A 346 10.59 5.25 2.06
C ASN A 346 10.21 3.88 2.68
N GLY A 347 11.05 2.86 2.52
CA GLY A 347 10.81 1.50 3.01
C GLY A 347 9.93 0.62 2.10
N GLY A 348 9.54 1.11 0.93
CA GLY A 348 8.77 0.34 -0.04
C GLY A 348 9.62 -0.66 -0.80
N ILE A 349 9.30 -1.95 -0.73
CA ILE A 349 9.99 -3.06 -1.39
C ILE A 349 9.08 -3.68 -2.44
N ILE A 350 9.61 -3.90 -3.65
CA ILE A 350 8.90 -4.54 -4.77
C ILE A 350 9.69 -5.79 -5.19
N VAL A 351 9.03 -6.95 -5.15
CA VAL A 351 9.59 -8.24 -5.58
C VAL A 351 8.75 -8.78 -6.74
N PRO A 352 9.20 -8.61 -8.00
CA PRO A 352 8.40 -8.93 -9.20
C PRO A 352 7.95 -10.38 -9.31
N ASP A 353 8.69 -11.32 -8.70
CA ASP A 353 8.31 -12.74 -8.67
C ASP A 353 7.04 -12.98 -7.83
N LEU A 354 6.67 -12.04 -6.94
CA LEU A 354 5.43 -12.07 -6.17
C LEU A 354 4.37 -11.20 -6.85
N HIS A 355 4.61 -9.89 -6.96
CA HIS A 355 3.80 -8.93 -7.72
C HIS A 355 4.57 -7.61 -7.95
N PHE A 356 4.04 -6.72 -8.80
CA PHE A 356 4.61 -5.42 -9.11
C PHE A 356 4.00 -4.30 -8.26
N GLY A 357 4.04 -4.44 -6.93
CA GLY A 357 3.63 -3.44 -5.96
C GLY A 357 4.53 -3.43 -4.75
N ARG A 358 4.53 -2.32 -3.99
CA ARG A 358 5.27 -2.25 -2.72
C ARG A 358 4.57 -3.12 -1.68
N ASP A 359 5.34 -3.94 -0.99
CA ASP A 359 4.82 -4.94 -0.07
C ASP A 359 5.72 -5.10 1.16
N ALA A 360 5.22 -4.62 2.30
CA ALA A 360 5.93 -4.76 3.57
C ALA A 360 5.98 -6.22 4.05
N PHE A 361 5.01 -7.08 3.71
CA PHE A 361 5.01 -8.47 4.18
C PHE A 361 6.15 -9.28 3.58
N ILE A 362 6.36 -9.21 2.25
CA ILE A 362 7.52 -9.86 1.63
C ILE A 362 8.82 -9.23 2.12
N GLY A 363 8.83 -7.91 2.34
CA GLY A 363 9.95 -7.19 2.94
C GLY A 363 10.34 -7.76 4.31
N ILE A 364 9.36 -7.95 5.21
CA ILE A 364 9.54 -8.58 6.53
C ILE A 364 10.09 -10.00 6.38
N ALA A 365 9.48 -10.82 5.54
CA ALA A 365 9.87 -12.22 5.37
C ALA A 365 11.31 -12.36 4.82
N LEU A 366 11.69 -11.53 3.86
CA LEU A 366 13.05 -11.52 3.29
C LEU A 366 14.09 -10.97 4.28
N PHE A 367 13.76 -9.93 5.04
CA PHE A 367 14.65 -9.41 6.06
C PHE A 367 14.86 -10.42 7.20
N LEU A 368 13.81 -11.09 7.66
CA LEU A 368 13.95 -12.17 8.65
C LEU A 368 14.71 -13.38 8.09
N SER A 369 14.60 -13.67 6.80
CA SER A 369 15.41 -14.69 6.13
C SER A 369 16.89 -14.31 6.13
N LEU A 370 17.23 -13.05 5.83
CA LEU A 370 18.57 -12.50 5.94
C LEU A 370 19.12 -12.70 7.36
N MET A 371 18.37 -12.29 8.39
CA MET A 371 18.78 -12.41 9.80
C MET A 371 18.90 -13.87 10.27
N ALA A 372 18.16 -14.78 9.67
CA ALA A 372 18.18 -16.19 10.06
C ALA A 372 19.36 -16.98 9.42
N THR A 373 19.89 -16.49 8.30
CA THR A 373 20.92 -17.18 7.52
C THR A 373 22.33 -16.59 7.69
N LYS A 374 22.43 -15.41 8.27
CA LYS A 374 23.71 -14.79 8.69
C LYS A 374 23.92 -14.94 10.19
#